data_a572f7122f2ea70b371768b04581be54
#
_entry.id   a572f7122f2ea70b371768b04581be54
#
_cell.length_a   1.000
_cell.length_b   1.000
_cell.length_c   1.000
_cell.angle_alpha   90.00
_cell.angle_beta   90.00
_cell.angle_gamma   90.00
#
_symmetry.space_group_name_H-M   'P 1'
#
loop_
_entity.id
_entity.type
_entity.pdbx_description
1 polymer ?
#
loop_
_entity_poly.entity_id
_entity_poly.type
_entity_poly.pdbx_seq_one_letter_code
_entity_poly.pdbx_strand_id
1 'polypeptide(L)'
;MSRSTTIALSTAGVLAAGAALALAVRPTRPNVPTASAPDGRSRPPRVVIAGGGYVGFCTARALRARLGTDQVEIAIIDPRPYMTYQPFLPEVAAGSIQPRHVIASHRRSLAGCTIITGSVTGIDHASRTVTIAPPVPGSTQEEGKPYQIGYDHLVLALGAEARTLPIPGLAEQALGFKQVEEALALRNRVLSRIEDAASTWDAERRRRLLTFVFVGGGFAGVEAIAELEDMARALVAT
;
A
#
# COMPACT_ATOMS: atom_id res chain seq x y z
N MET A 1 -22.27 15.81 49.71
CA MET A 1 -21.78 14.41 49.71
C MET A 1 -21.84 13.92 48.27
N SER A 2 -20.71 14.06 47.58
CA SER A 2 -20.55 13.64 46.19
C SER A 2 -19.96 12.22 46.17
N ARG A 3 -20.67 11.29 45.55
CA ARG A 3 -20.13 9.92 45.33
C ARG A 3 -19.38 9.89 43.99
N SER A 4 -18.05 9.85 44.06
CA SER A 4 -17.20 9.57 42.91
C SER A 4 -17.27 8.07 42.59
N THR A 5 -17.86 7.74 41.44
CA THR A 5 -17.86 6.37 40.92
C THR A 5 -16.58 6.16 40.14
N THR A 6 -15.61 5.47 40.72
CA THR A 6 -14.37 5.05 40.05
C THR A 6 -14.69 3.81 39.21
N ILE A 7 -14.64 3.94 37.86
CA ILE A 7 -14.72 2.80 36.95
C ILE A 7 -13.32 2.20 36.84
N ALA A 8 -13.12 1.09 37.52
CA ALA A 8 -11.92 0.29 37.33
C ALA A 8 -12.06 -0.56 36.05
N LEU A 9 -11.43 -0.13 34.94
CA LEU A 9 -11.25 -1.00 33.77
C LEU A 9 -10.22 -2.08 34.15
N SER A 10 -10.66 -3.33 34.25
CA SER A 10 -9.76 -4.44 34.51
C SER A 10 -8.87 -4.72 33.28
N THR A 11 -7.57 -4.76 33.50
CA THR A 11 -6.55 -5.10 32.48
C THR A 11 -6.76 -6.47 31.83
N ALA A 12 -7.55 -7.36 32.44
CA ALA A 12 -7.91 -8.67 31.90
C ALA A 12 -8.77 -8.59 30.61
N GLY A 13 -9.63 -7.57 30.48
CA GLY A 13 -10.48 -7.42 29.29
C GLY A 13 -9.70 -7.01 28.04
N VAL A 14 -8.62 -6.23 28.20
CA VAL A 14 -7.79 -5.77 27.08
C VAL A 14 -6.91 -6.90 26.53
N LEU A 15 -6.41 -7.76 27.41
CA LEU A 15 -5.61 -8.95 27.01
C LEU A 15 -6.46 -10.01 26.28
N ALA A 16 -7.71 -10.21 26.68
CA ALA A 16 -8.63 -11.14 26.02
C ALA A 16 -9.03 -10.67 24.62
N ALA A 17 -9.26 -9.37 24.42
CA ALA A 17 -9.55 -8.80 23.11
C ALA A 17 -8.35 -8.86 22.15
N GLY A 18 -7.13 -8.64 22.65
CA GLY A 18 -5.89 -8.78 21.88
C GLY A 18 -5.62 -10.22 21.44
N ALA A 19 -5.83 -11.20 22.33
CA ALA A 19 -5.69 -12.62 22.01
C ALA A 19 -6.74 -13.10 21.01
N ALA A 20 -7.99 -12.62 21.08
CA ALA A 20 -9.04 -12.98 20.13
C ALA A 20 -8.78 -12.40 18.73
N LEU A 21 -8.21 -11.19 18.64
CA LEU A 21 -7.83 -10.59 17.38
C LEU A 21 -6.64 -11.32 16.73
N ALA A 22 -5.65 -11.75 17.52
CA ALA A 22 -4.51 -12.53 17.05
C ALA A 22 -4.93 -13.92 16.54
N LEU A 23 -5.93 -14.54 17.14
CA LEU A 23 -6.47 -15.83 16.69
C LEU A 23 -7.30 -15.73 15.41
N ALA A 24 -7.88 -14.56 15.09
CA ALA A 24 -8.66 -14.35 13.89
C ALA A 24 -7.79 -14.11 12.63
N VAL A 25 -6.55 -13.65 12.80
CA VAL A 25 -5.57 -13.53 11.72
C VAL A 25 -4.79 -14.85 11.62
N ARG A 26 -5.38 -15.85 10.99
CA ARG A 26 -4.62 -17.06 10.62
C ARG A 26 -3.55 -16.66 9.61
N PRO A 27 -2.26 -16.90 9.88
CA PRO A 27 -1.24 -16.79 8.84
C PRO A 27 -1.58 -17.85 7.78
N THR A 28 -2.10 -17.44 6.65
CA THR A 28 -2.15 -18.29 5.47
C THR A 28 -0.70 -18.44 5.01
N ARG A 29 0.00 -19.47 5.47
CA ARG A 29 1.21 -19.90 4.76
C ARG A 29 0.80 -20.04 3.30
N PRO A 30 1.48 -19.38 2.35
CA PRO A 30 1.26 -19.72 0.97
C PRO A 30 1.54 -21.21 0.86
N ASN A 31 0.50 -21.99 0.55
CA ASN A 31 0.71 -23.39 0.21
C ASN A 31 1.52 -23.32 -1.10
N VAL A 32 2.84 -23.46 -0.99
CA VAL A 32 3.74 -23.57 -2.15
C VAL A 32 3.50 -24.98 -2.68
N PRO A 33 2.63 -25.17 -3.69
CA PRO A 33 2.39 -26.49 -4.18
C PRO A 33 3.62 -26.95 -4.94
N THR A 34 4.28 -27.94 -4.41
CA THR A 34 5.17 -28.80 -5.19
C THR A 34 4.40 -29.43 -6.37
N ALA A 35 5.10 -29.67 -7.43
CA ALA A 35 4.65 -29.93 -8.81
C ALA A 35 3.72 -31.13 -9.08
N SER A 36 3.02 -31.70 -8.13
CA SER A 36 2.04 -32.78 -8.38
C SER A 36 1.02 -32.86 -7.23
N ALA A 37 -0.26 -32.90 -7.57
CA ALA A 37 -1.28 -33.28 -6.61
C ALA A 37 -1.11 -34.76 -6.23
N PRO A 38 -1.29 -35.15 -4.94
CA PRO A 38 -1.10 -36.53 -4.49
C PRO A 38 -2.13 -37.52 -5.04
N ASP A 39 -3.15 -37.08 -5.75
CA ASP A 39 -4.25 -37.86 -6.30
C ASP A 39 -4.17 -38.14 -7.81
N GLY A 40 -3.04 -37.80 -8.46
CA GLY A 40 -2.85 -38.02 -9.89
C GLY A 40 -3.67 -37.11 -10.82
N ARG A 41 -4.47 -36.18 -10.28
CA ARG A 41 -5.15 -35.16 -11.08
C ARG A 41 -4.16 -34.04 -11.42
N SER A 42 -4.13 -33.62 -12.70
CA SER A 42 -3.36 -32.45 -13.08
C SER A 42 -3.95 -31.22 -12.36
N ARG A 43 -3.13 -30.49 -11.61
CA ARG A 43 -3.55 -29.21 -11.01
C ARG A 43 -4.03 -28.25 -12.13
N PRO A 44 -4.98 -27.37 -11.86
CA PRO A 44 -5.33 -26.33 -12.81
C PRO A 44 -4.08 -25.44 -13.09
N PRO A 45 -3.97 -24.88 -14.32
CA PRO A 45 -2.87 -24.00 -14.65
C PRO A 45 -2.83 -22.81 -13.69
N ARG A 46 -1.61 -22.42 -13.29
CA ARG A 46 -1.38 -21.29 -12.39
C ARG A 46 -1.00 -20.05 -13.16
N VAL A 47 -1.78 -18.98 -12.98
CA VAL A 47 -1.47 -17.62 -13.42
C VAL A 47 -0.88 -16.87 -12.25
N VAL A 48 0.39 -16.47 -12.36
CA VAL A 48 1.04 -15.58 -11.40
C VAL A 48 0.99 -14.14 -11.93
N ILE A 49 0.51 -13.23 -11.10
CA ILE A 49 0.43 -11.79 -11.38
C ILE A 49 1.44 -11.09 -10.47
N ALA A 50 2.53 -10.61 -11.06
CA ALA A 50 3.55 -9.85 -10.38
C ALA A 50 3.15 -8.36 -10.34
N GLY A 51 2.73 -7.89 -9.17
CA GLY A 51 2.18 -6.56 -8.92
C GLY A 51 0.66 -6.56 -8.78
N GLY A 52 0.19 -6.08 -7.62
CA GLY A 52 -1.22 -5.95 -7.25
C GLY A 52 -1.78 -4.52 -7.39
N GLY A 53 -1.07 -3.64 -8.11
CA GLY A 53 -1.54 -2.31 -8.48
C GLY A 53 -2.75 -2.37 -9.43
N TYR A 54 -3.09 -1.23 -10.06
CA TYR A 54 -4.29 -1.10 -10.87
C TYR A 54 -4.41 -2.19 -11.95
N VAL A 55 -3.34 -2.41 -12.72
CA VAL A 55 -3.35 -3.40 -13.82
C VAL A 55 -3.48 -4.82 -13.27
N GLY A 56 -2.65 -5.21 -12.30
CA GLY A 56 -2.69 -6.57 -11.75
C GLY A 56 -4.00 -6.87 -11.02
N PHE A 57 -4.52 -5.93 -10.27
CA PHE A 57 -5.82 -6.04 -9.60
C PHE A 57 -6.97 -6.22 -10.60
N CYS A 58 -7.04 -5.38 -11.64
CA CYS A 58 -8.07 -5.49 -12.68
C CYS A 58 -7.95 -6.80 -13.47
N THR A 59 -6.72 -7.23 -13.76
CA THR A 59 -6.46 -8.52 -14.43
C THR A 59 -6.95 -9.69 -13.58
N ALA A 60 -6.60 -9.73 -12.29
CA ALA A 60 -7.07 -10.80 -11.40
C ALA A 60 -8.60 -10.86 -11.32
N ARG A 61 -9.26 -9.69 -11.19
CA ARG A 61 -10.72 -9.60 -11.20
C ARG A 61 -11.32 -10.10 -12.51
N ALA A 62 -10.76 -9.66 -13.65
CA ALA A 62 -11.28 -10.03 -14.96
C ALA A 62 -11.12 -11.53 -15.24
N LEU A 63 -10.00 -12.13 -14.83
CA LEU A 63 -9.78 -13.57 -14.94
C LEU A 63 -10.75 -14.33 -14.04
N ARG A 64 -10.89 -13.94 -12.77
CA ARG A 64 -11.78 -14.62 -11.82
C ARG A 64 -13.25 -14.50 -12.17
N ALA A 65 -13.66 -13.42 -12.81
CA ALA A 65 -15.03 -13.26 -13.31
C ALA A 65 -15.39 -14.19 -14.47
N ARG A 66 -14.38 -14.71 -15.18
CA ARG A 66 -14.57 -15.57 -16.37
C ARG A 66 -14.23 -17.03 -16.12
N LEU A 67 -13.38 -17.32 -15.15
CA LEU A 67 -12.81 -18.66 -14.92
C LEU A 67 -13.08 -19.10 -13.48
N GLY A 68 -13.55 -20.33 -13.31
CA GLY A 68 -13.73 -20.96 -12.00
C GLY A 68 -12.41 -21.25 -11.28
N THR A 69 -12.48 -21.50 -9.98
CA THR A 69 -11.32 -21.88 -9.17
C THR A 69 -10.79 -23.26 -9.49
N ASP A 70 -11.59 -24.09 -10.10
CA ASP A 70 -11.27 -25.40 -10.64
C ASP A 70 -10.58 -25.34 -12.01
N GLN A 71 -10.76 -24.24 -12.75
CA GLN A 71 -10.18 -24.03 -14.07
C GLN A 71 -8.81 -23.34 -14.05
N VAL A 72 -8.57 -22.47 -13.07
CA VAL A 72 -7.32 -21.72 -12.94
C VAL A 72 -7.02 -21.34 -11.50
N GLU A 73 -5.77 -21.50 -11.10
CA GLU A 73 -5.22 -20.93 -9.87
C GLU A 73 -4.64 -19.55 -10.20
N ILE A 74 -5.11 -18.50 -9.51
CA ILE A 74 -4.61 -17.14 -9.68
C ILE A 74 -3.88 -16.73 -8.41
N ALA A 75 -2.59 -16.43 -8.53
CA ALA A 75 -1.77 -15.88 -7.45
C ALA A 75 -1.35 -14.46 -7.79
N ILE A 76 -1.59 -13.50 -6.89
CA ILE A 76 -1.16 -12.12 -7.03
C ILE A 76 -0.12 -11.80 -5.96
N ILE A 77 0.98 -11.18 -6.37
CA ILE A 77 2.12 -10.85 -5.51
C ILE A 77 2.26 -9.34 -5.47
N ASP A 78 2.19 -8.75 -4.28
CA ASP A 78 2.42 -7.31 -4.07
C ASP A 78 2.95 -7.09 -2.64
N PRO A 79 3.88 -6.16 -2.42
CA PRO A 79 4.34 -5.80 -1.08
C PRO A 79 3.24 -5.16 -0.23
N ARG A 80 2.21 -4.58 -0.84
CA ARG A 80 1.05 -3.98 -0.16
C ARG A 80 -0.17 -4.90 -0.24
N PRO A 81 -0.99 -4.97 0.81
CA PRO A 81 -2.20 -5.79 0.81
C PRO A 81 -3.40 -5.12 0.11
N TYR A 82 -3.17 -4.04 -0.63
CA TYR A 82 -4.21 -3.24 -1.29
C TYR A 82 -3.71 -2.60 -2.59
N MET A 83 -4.62 -2.33 -3.49
CA MET A 83 -4.44 -1.48 -4.66
C MET A 83 -4.79 -0.04 -4.29
N THR A 84 -3.98 0.93 -4.71
CA THR A 84 -4.24 2.37 -4.58
C THR A 84 -4.82 2.91 -5.89
N TYR A 85 -5.95 3.61 -5.80
CA TYR A 85 -6.49 4.38 -6.91
C TYR A 85 -5.81 5.75 -6.95
N GLN A 86 -4.69 5.82 -7.62
CA GLN A 86 -3.77 6.96 -7.64
C GLN A 86 -4.40 8.30 -8.09
N PRO A 87 -5.38 8.33 -9.02
CA PRO A 87 -5.97 9.60 -9.44
C PRO A 87 -6.58 10.46 -8.32
N PHE A 88 -6.93 9.87 -7.18
CA PHE A 88 -7.49 10.59 -6.02
C PHE A 88 -6.47 10.87 -4.90
N LEU A 89 -5.17 10.71 -5.17
CA LEU A 89 -4.15 11.05 -4.18
C LEU A 89 -4.05 12.57 -3.91
N PRO A 90 -4.26 13.48 -4.86
CA PRO A 90 -4.34 14.91 -4.60
C PRO A 90 -5.37 15.27 -3.53
N GLU A 91 -6.59 14.74 -3.66
CA GLU A 91 -7.69 14.97 -2.72
C GLU A 91 -7.41 14.32 -1.35
N VAL A 92 -6.67 13.19 -1.31
CA VAL A 92 -6.20 12.60 -0.05
C VAL A 92 -5.18 13.52 0.61
N ALA A 93 -4.26 14.11 -0.15
CA ALA A 93 -3.26 15.03 0.36
C ALA A 93 -3.90 16.34 0.88
N ALA A 94 -4.95 16.84 0.22
CA ALA A 94 -5.72 17.98 0.70
C ALA A 94 -6.71 17.64 1.82
N GLY A 95 -6.98 16.35 2.06
CA GLY A 95 -7.92 15.90 3.09
C GLY A 95 -9.40 15.91 2.66
N SER A 96 -9.68 16.19 1.40
CA SER A 96 -11.03 16.15 0.80
C SER A 96 -11.58 14.73 0.73
N ILE A 97 -10.71 13.72 0.56
CA ILE A 97 -11.05 12.29 0.55
C ILE A 97 -10.28 11.55 1.64
N GLN A 98 -10.96 10.66 2.35
CA GLN A 98 -10.27 9.82 3.33
C GLN A 98 -9.44 8.72 2.63
N PRO A 99 -8.23 8.39 3.14
CA PRO A 99 -7.33 7.40 2.53
C PRO A 99 -7.98 6.05 2.25
N ARG A 100 -8.88 5.60 3.14
CA ARG A 100 -9.60 4.32 2.98
C ARG A 100 -10.49 4.25 1.74
N HIS A 101 -10.87 5.39 1.15
CA HIS A 101 -11.75 5.44 -0.02
C HIS A 101 -10.98 5.32 -1.33
N VAL A 102 -9.66 5.48 -1.29
CA VAL A 102 -8.80 5.37 -2.48
C VAL A 102 -8.02 4.06 -2.54
N ILE A 103 -8.27 3.14 -1.60
CA ILE A 103 -7.66 1.82 -1.57
C ILE A 103 -8.69 0.70 -1.75
N ALA A 104 -8.28 -0.36 -2.44
CA ALA A 104 -9.05 -1.59 -2.54
C ALA A 104 -8.24 -2.76 -1.98
N SER A 105 -8.71 -3.36 -0.88
CA SER A 105 -8.05 -4.51 -0.26
C SER A 105 -8.04 -5.71 -1.19
N HIS A 106 -6.87 -6.29 -1.45
CA HIS A 106 -6.73 -7.50 -2.27
C HIS A 106 -7.55 -8.66 -1.71
N ARG A 107 -7.41 -8.95 -0.42
CA ARG A 107 -8.11 -10.07 0.23
C ARG A 107 -9.64 -9.94 0.17
N ARG A 108 -10.15 -8.72 0.30
CA ARG A 108 -11.58 -8.45 0.28
C ARG A 108 -12.16 -8.47 -1.13
N SER A 109 -11.39 -7.99 -2.11
CA SER A 109 -11.89 -7.73 -3.47
C SER A 109 -11.55 -8.84 -4.47
N LEU A 110 -10.60 -9.73 -4.14
CA LEU A 110 -10.11 -10.79 -5.00
C LEU A 110 -10.40 -12.17 -4.40
N ALA A 111 -11.66 -12.41 -4.05
CA ALA A 111 -12.10 -13.71 -3.56
C ALA A 111 -11.74 -14.83 -4.57
N GLY A 112 -11.23 -15.95 -4.08
CA GLY A 112 -10.78 -17.07 -4.91
C GLY A 112 -9.40 -16.88 -5.56
N CYS A 113 -8.69 -15.78 -5.27
CA CYS A 113 -7.28 -15.62 -5.62
C CYS A 113 -6.37 -15.86 -4.40
N THR A 114 -5.18 -16.39 -4.62
CA THR A 114 -4.13 -16.47 -3.61
C THR A 114 -3.41 -15.13 -3.53
N ILE A 115 -3.47 -14.48 -2.37
CA ILE A 115 -2.78 -13.20 -2.13
C ILE A 115 -1.46 -13.47 -1.41
N ILE A 116 -0.37 -13.09 -2.06
CA ILE A 116 1.00 -13.23 -1.55
C ILE A 116 1.54 -11.83 -1.26
N THR A 117 1.77 -11.54 0.01
CA THR A 117 2.41 -10.27 0.41
C THR A 117 3.92 -10.45 0.32
N GLY A 118 4.57 -9.66 -0.53
CA GLY A 118 6.00 -9.72 -0.78
C GLY A 118 6.40 -9.00 -2.05
N SER A 119 7.70 -8.81 -2.22
CA SER A 119 8.28 -8.17 -3.41
C SER A 119 8.82 -9.22 -4.37
N VAL A 120 8.50 -9.10 -5.65
CA VAL A 120 9.12 -9.90 -6.69
C VAL A 120 10.57 -9.40 -6.90
N THR A 121 11.54 -10.27 -6.65
CA THR A 121 12.98 -9.94 -6.74
C THR A 121 13.67 -10.62 -7.90
N GLY A 122 13.05 -11.63 -8.51
CA GLY A 122 13.60 -12.32 -9.66
C GLY A 122 12.54 -13.12 -10.41
N ILE A 123 12.78 -13.31 -11.69
CA ILE A 123 11.98 -14.15 -12.57
C ILE A 123 12.94 -15.00 -13.38
N ASP A 124 12.77 -16.31 -13.32
CA ASP A 124 13.43 -17.25 -14.20
C ASP A 124 12.41 -17.81 -15.20
N HIS A 125 12.53 -17.38 -16.44
CA HIS A 125 11.60 -17.79 -17.49
C HIS A 125 11.85 -19.22 -17.96
N ALA A 126 13.09 -19.71 -17.88
CA ALA A 126 13.43 -21.08 -18.31
C ALA A 126 12.81 -22.11 -17.35
N SER A 127 12.92 -21.89 -16.05
CA SER A 127 12.30 -22.73 -15.02
C SER A 127 10.85 -22.36 -14.71
N ARG A 128 10.33 -21.26 -15.29
CA ARG A 128 9.00 -20.70 -15.01
C ARG A 128 8.76 -20.46 -13.51
N THR A 129 9.71 -19.79 -12.86
CA THR A 129 9.63 -19.46 -11.45
C THR A 129 9.73 -17.96 -11.19
N VAL A 130 9.07 -17.52 -10.12
CA VAL A 130 9.17 -16.15 -9.59
C VAL A 130 9.74 -16.22 -8.18
N THR A 131 10.77 -15.45 -7.91
CA THR A 131 11.39 -15.30 -6.60
C THR A 131 10.71 -14.16 -5.83
N ILE A 132 10.32 -14.43 -4.60
CA ILE A 132 9.56 -13.53 -3.73
C ILE A 132 10.36 -13.29 -2.46
N ALA A 133 10.63 -12.01 -2.16
CA ALA A 133 11.10 -11.60 -0.84
C ALA A 133 9.89 -11.20 0.03
N PRO A 134 9.65 -11.88 1.16
CA PRO A 134 8.58 -11.52 2.09
C PRO A 134 8.88 -10.18 2.77
N PRO A 135 7.85 -9.43 3.24
CA PRO A 135 8.06 -8.22 4.01
C PRO A 135 8.74 -8.54 5.36
N VAL A 136 9.72 -7.75 5.75
CA VAL A 136 10.65 -8.02 6.87
C VAL A 136 10.34 -7.32 8.22
N PRO A 137 9.25 -6.60 8.49
CA PRO A 137 9.05 -6.04 9.82
C PRO A 137 8.72 -7.13 10.84
N GLY A 138 9.63 -7.41 11.77
CA GLY A 138 9.42 -8.30 12.91
C GLY A 138 9.50 -9.80 12.61
N SER A 139 9.95 -10.21 11.43
CA SER A 139 10.16 -11.63 11.11
C SER A 139 11.47 -12.16 11.67
N THR A 140 11.48 -13.44 12.06
CA THR A 140 12.72 -14.18 12.33
C THR A 140 13.53 -14.28 11.02
N GLN A 141 14.86 -14.46 11.11
CA GLN A 141 15.72 -14.60 9.92
C GLN A 141 15.27 -15.72 8.96
N GLU A 142 14.54 -16.73 9.44
CA GLU A 142 14.02 -17.82 8.61
C GLU A 142 12.73 -17.45 7.87
N GLU A 143 11.88 -16.63 8.48
CA GLU A 143 10.62 -16.16 7.86
C GLU A 143 10.85 -15.12 6.76
N GLY A 144 12.00 -14.43 6.79
CA GLY A 144 12.40 -13.40 5.83
C GLY A 144 13.17 -13.91 4.61
N LYS A 145 13.42 -15.22 4.48
CA LYS A 145 14.17 -15.75 3.32
C LYS A 145 13.35 -15.70 2.04
N PRO A 146 13.95 -15.28 0.92
CA PRO A 146 13.31 -15.39 -0.38
C PRO A 146 12.93 -16.84 -0.73
N TYR A 147 11.79 -17.01 -1.36
CA TYR A 147 11.31 -18.30 -1.83
C TYR A 147 10.78 -18.19 -3.27
N GLN A 148 10.59 -19.32 -3.92
CA GLN A 148 10.13 -19.37 -5.30
C GLN A 148 8.77 -20.01 -5.43
N ILE A 149 7.97 -19.52 -6.39
CA ILE A 149 6.74 -20.17 -6.85
C ILE A 149 6.80 -20.39 -8.36
N GLY A 150 6.29 -21.53 -8.80
CA GLY A 150 6.18 -21.84 -10.22
C GLY A 150 4.92 -21.22 -10.84
N TYR A 151 4.96 -20.96 -12.16
CA TYR A 151 3.81 -20.48 -12.93
C TYR A 151 3.69 -21.22 -14.27
N ASP A 152 2.46 -21.30 -14.78
CA ASP A 152 2.19 -21.69 -16.15
C ASP A 152 2.06 -20.45 -17.05
N HIS A 153 1.47 -19.38 -16.50
CA HIS A 153 1.38 -18.06 -17.13
C HIS A 153 1.82 -16.97 -16.16
N LEU A 154 2.53 -15.98 -16.66
CA LEU A 154 3.02 -14.84 -15.88
C LEU A 154 2.48 -13.54 -16.47
N VAL A 155 1.92 -12.70 -15.59
CA VAL A 155 1.52 -11.32 -15.89
C VAL A 155 2.46 -10.37 -15.15
N LEU A 156 3.16 -9.51 -15.88
CA LEU A 156 4.00 -8.46 -15.32
C LEU A 156 3.18 -7.18 -15.19
N ALA A 157 2.87 -6.80 -13.96
CA ALA A 157 2.08 -5.61 -13.61
C ALA A 157 2.76 -4.80 -12.50
N LEU A 158 4.10 -4.75 -12.51
CA LEU A 158 4.95 -4.17 -11.45
C LEU A 158 4.77 -2.66 -11.28
N GLY A 159 4.13 -1.99 -12.27
CA GLY A 159 3.98 -0.54 -12.26
C GLY A 159 5.28 0.19 -12.59
N ALA A 160 5.45 1.36 -11.99
CA ALA A 160 6.63 2.18 -12.16
C ALA A 160 6.97 2.91 -10.87
N GLU A 161 8.24 3.08 -10.58
CA GLU A 161 8.71 3.94 -9.50
C GLU A 161 8.85 5.39 -9.96
N ALA A 162 8.82 6.33 -9.01
CA ALA A 162 9.08 7.73 -9.30
C ALA A 162 10.56 7.88 -9.69
N ARG A 163 10.81 8.38 -10.89
CA ARG A 163 12.17 8.75 -11.30
C ARG A 163 12.52 10.09 -10.67
N THR A 164 13.45 10.08 -9.74
CA THR A 164 14.03 11.32 -9.21
C THR A 164 14.98 11.92 -10.25
N LEU A 165 14.74 13.17 -10.62
CA LEU A 165 15.66 13.90 -11.51
C LEU A 165 16.99 14.13 -10.79
N PRO A 166 18.15 14.18 -11.51
CA PRO A 166 19.46 14.43 -10.92
C PRO A 166 19.66 15.91 -10.57
N ILE A 167 18.77 16.45 -9.75
CA ILE A 167 18.83 17.80 -9.20
C ILE A 167 19.41 17.70 -7.80
N PRO A 168 20.48 18.44 -7.47
CA PRO A 168 21.08 18.41 -6.13
C PRO A 168 20.05 18.68 -5.02
N GLY A 169 19.98 17.79 -4.02
CA GLY A 169 19.06 17.89 -2.88
C GLY A 169 17.64 17.40 -3.14
N LEU A 170 17.27 17.06 -4.39
CA LEU A 170 15.91 16.62 -4.68
C LEU A 170 15.60 15.26 -4.07
N ALA A 171 16.51 14.32 -4.19
CA ALA A 171 16.31 12.96 -3.68
C ALA A 171 16.16 12.91 -2.14
N GLU A 172 16.88 13.81 -1.45
CA GLU A 172 16.92 13.85 0.01
C GLU A 172 15.78 14.66 0.63
N GLN A 173 15.24 15.65 -0.11
CA GLN A 173 14.29 16.62 0.46
C GLN A 173 12.88 16.53 -0.10
N ALA A 174 12.71 16.01 -1.31
CA ALA A 174 11.40 15.90 -1.94
C ALA A 174 10.59 14.75 -1.34
N LEU A 175 9.27 14.93 -1.33
CA LEU A 175 8.31 13.85 -1.05
C LEU A 175 7.79 13.30 -2.37
N GLY A 176 7.72 11.97 -2.49
CA GLY A 176 7.04 11.31 -3.58
C GLY A 176 5.52 11.51 -3.51
N PHE A 177 4.83 11.16 -4.61
CA PHE A 177 3.37 11.32 -4.69
C PHE A 177 2.74 10.22 -5.55
N LYS A 178 2.97 8.95 -5.15
CA LYS A 178 2.43 7.76 -5.85
C LYS A 178 1.65 6.81 -4.95
N GLN A 179 1.80 6.98 -3.64
CA GLN A 179 1.23 6.09 -2.65
C GLN A 179 0.43 6.87 -1.61
N VAL A 180 -0.52 6.20 -0.96
CA VAL A 180 -1.36 6.82 0.08
C VAL A 180 -0.50 7.37 1.24
N GLU A 181 0.54 6.64 1.62
CA GLU A 181 1.45 7.05 2.69
C GLU A 181 2.20 8.35 2.34
N GLU A 182 2.58 8.51 1.08
CA GLU A 182 3.24 9.71 0.58
C GLU A 182 2.28 10.91 0.57
N ALA A 183 1.04 10.71 0.13
CA ALA A 183 -0.01 11.73 0.17
C ALA A 183 -0.28 12.21 1.60
N LEU A 184 -0.35 11.28 2.57
CA LEU A 184 -0.51 11.60 3.99
C LEU A 184 0.71 12.32 4.56
N ALA A 185 1.92 11.89 4.20
CA ALA A 185 3.16 12.56 4.63
C ALA A 185 3.23 13.99 4.08
N LEU A 186 2.83 14.20 2.83
CA LEU A 186 2.73 15.52 2.21
C LEU A 186 1.73 16.40 2.95
N ARG A 187 0.52 15.93 3.18
CA ARG A 187 -0.50 16.61 3.97
C ARG A 187 0.02 17.06 5.32
N ASN A 188 0.56 16.12 6.09
CA ASN A 188 1.06 16.39 7.43
C ASN A 188 2.20 17.41 7.41
N ARG A 189 3.07 17.35 6.39
CA ARG A 189 4.15 18.32 6.21
C ARG A 189 3.61 19.71 5.95
N VAL A 190 2.63 19.87 5.07
CA VAL A 190 2.00 21.18 4.75
C VAL A 190 1.34 21.75 5.99
N LEU A 191 0.51 20.96 6.69
CA LEU A 191 -0.17 21.40 7.92
C LEU A 191 0.84 21.84 8.99
N SER A 192 1.87 21.04 9.28
CA SER A 192 2.91 21.40 10.25
C SER A 192 3.62 22.70 9.88
N ARG A 193 3.91 22.94 8.59
CA ARG A 193 4.55 24.18 8.13
C ARG A 193 3.66 25.40 8.30
N ILE A 194 2.37 25.27 8.10
CA ILE A 194 1.40 26.35 8.32
C ILE A 194 1.33 26.70 9.81
N GLU A 195 1.25 25.70 10.70
CA GLU A 195 1.25 25.90 12.14
C GLU A 195 2.56 26.52 12.67
N ASP A 196 3.70 26.04 12.18
CA ASP A 196 5.02 26.62 12.49
C ASP A 196 5.10 28.09 12.04
N ALA A 197 4.52 28.42 10.89
CA ALA A 197 4.48 29.80 10.35
C ALA A 197 3.56 30.70 11.18
N ALA A 198 2.46 30.19 11.68
CA ALA A 198 1.57 30.91 12.59
C ALA A 198 2.24 31.21 13.95
N SER A 199 3.13 30.34 14.38
CA SER A 199 3.82 30.43 15.68
C SER A 199 5.10 31.26 15.68
N THR A 200 5.54 31.82 14.54
CA THR A 200 6.79 32.59 14.46
C THR A 200 6.56 34.06 14.17
N TRP A 201 7.29 34.92 14.88
CA TRP A 201 7.34 36.38 14.63
C TRP A 201 8.40 36.77 13.58
N ASP A 202 9.32 35.87 13.22
CA ASP A 202 10.34 36.09 12.19
C ASP A 202 9.69 36.03 10.79
N ALA A 203 9.61 37.16 10.14
CA ALA A 203 8.98 37.29 8.82
C ALA A 203 9.66 36.47 7.72
N GLU A 204 11.01 36.37 7.77
CA GLU A 204 11.76 35.60 6.80
C GLU A 204 11.58 34.09 7.01
N ARG A 205 11.63 33.65 8.26
CA ARG A 205 11.31 32.27 8.63
C ARG A 205 9.88 31.90 8.22
N ARG A 206 8.90 32.78 8.49
CA ARG A 206 7.50 32.57 8.06
C ARG A 206 7.38 32.40 6.56
N ARG A 207 8.04 33.28 5.78
CA ARG A 207 8.04 33.17 4.33
C ARG A 207 8.61 31.84 3.85
N ARG A 208 9.72 31.36 4.41
CA ARG A 208 10.30 30.06 4.08
C ARG A 208 9.36 28.90 4.42
N LEU A 209 8.70 28.95 5.56
CA LEU A 209 7.74 27.91 5.99
C LEU A 209 6.52 27.82 5.07
N LEU A 210 6.07 28.94 4.53
CA LEU A 210 4.92 29.03 3.62
C LEU A 210 5.29 28.92 2.14
N THR A 211 6.55 28.60 1.82
CA THR A 211 6.98 28.39 0.44
C THR A 211 7.05 26.90 0.15
N PHE A 212 6.18 26.43 -0.75
CA PHE A 212 6.14 25.06 -1.23
C PHE A 212 6.57 25.02 -2.69
N VAL A 213 7.49 24.10 -3.00
CA VAL A 213 8.06 23.95 -4.34
C VAL A 213 7.63 22.60 -4.90
N PHE A 214 7.01 22.60 -6.07
CA PHE A 214 6.64 21.40 -6.80
C PHE A 214 7.60 21.20 -7.97
N VAL A 215 8.14 20.01 -8.09
CA VAL A 215 9.08 19.65 -9.14
C VAL A 215 8.39 18.74 -10.14
N GLY A 216 8.08 19.29 -11.32
CA GLY A 216 7.36 18.62 -12.40
C GLY A 216 5.97 19.19 -12.64
N GLY A 217 5.66 19.45 -13.93
CA GLY A 217 4.39 20.01 -14.40
C GLY A 217 3.46 18.97 -15.03
N GLY A 218 3.56 17.70 -14.63
CA GLY A 218 2.62 16.65 -15.05
C GLY A 218 1.27 16.77 -14.30
N PHE A 219 0.26 15.98 -14.72
CA PHE A 219 -1.08 16.02 -14.14
C PHE A 219 -1.07 15.90 -12.61
N ALA A 220 -0.41 14.92 -12.05
CA ALA A 220 -0.35 14.72 -10.60
C ALA A 220 0.26 15.92 -9.84
N GLY A 221 1.27 16.58 -10.41
CA GLY A 221 1.88 17.77 -9.79
C GLY A 221 0.94 18.97 -9.81
N VAL A 222 0.25 19.21 -10.94
CA VAL A 222 -0.70 20.32 -11.08
C VAL A 222 -1.93 20.11 -10.19
N GLU A 223 -2.48 18.90 -10.16
CA GLU A 223 -3.61 18.54 -9.29
C GLU A 223 -3.25 18.68 -7.81
N ALA A 224 -2.05 18.20 -7.42
CA ALA A 224 -1.58 18.34 -6.05
C ALA A 224 -1.39 19.80 -5.62
N ILE A 225 -0.89 20.68 -6.51
CA ILE A 225 -0.78 22.12 -6.22
C ILE A 225 -2.18 22.72 -5.99
N ALA A 226 -3.13 22.43 -6.88
CA ALA A 226 -4.48 22.99 -6.80
C ALA A 226 -5.19 22.58 -5.51
N GLU A 227 -5.20 21.28 -5.22
CA GLU A 227 -5.85 20.74 -4.02
C GLU A 227 -5.20 21.23 -2.71
N LEU A 228 -3.86 21.29 -2.65
CA LEU A 228 -3.15 21.78 -1.47
C LEU A 228 -3.28 23.31 -1.29
N GLU A 229 -3.40 24.06 -2.37
CA GLU A 229 -3.65 25.51 -2.34
C GLU A 229 -5.05 25.79 -1.78
N ASP A 230 -6.06 25.06 -2.22
CA ASP A 230 -7.43 25.19 -1.70
C ASP A 230 -7.49 24.82 -0.20
N MET A 231 -6.81 23.75 0.22
CA MET A 231 -6.68 23.39 1.63
C MET A 231 -6.01 24.50 2.44
N ALA A 232 -4.90 25.06 1.95
CA ALA A 232 -4.17 26.12 2.65
C ALA A 232 -5.02 27.40 2.78
N ARG A 233 -5.75 27.79 1.73
CA ARG A 233 -6.68 28.92 1.77
C ARG A 233 -7.79 28.72 2.78
N ALA A 234 -8.40 27.53 2.82
CA ALA A 234 -9.45 27.20 3.78
C ALA A 234 -8.96 27.32 5.22
N LEU A 235 -7.71 26.90 5.51
CA LEU A 235 -7.12 26.99 6.84
C LEU A 235 -6.80 28.43 7.28
N VAL A 236 -6.43 29.30 6.34
CA VAL A 236 -6.09 30.71 6.67
C VAL A 236 -7.35 31.58 6.79
N ALA A 237 -8.47 31.17 6.22
CA ALA A 237 -9.74 31.90 6.27
C ALA A 237 -10.52 31.69 7.58
N THR A 238 -10.09 30.78 8.46
CA THR A 238 -10.67 30.50 9.80
C THR A 238 -9.88 31.19 10.89
#